data_36da89ae85a492632da616aa2cfcfc9d
#
_entry.id   36da89ae85a492632da616aa2cfcfc9d
#
_cell.length_a   1.000
_cell.length_b   1.000
_cell.length_c   1.000
_cell.angle_alpha   90.00
_cell.angle_beta   90.00
_cell.angle_gamma   90.00
#
_symmetry.space_group_name_H-M   'P 1'
#
loop_
_entity.id
_entity.type
_entity.pdbx_description
1 polymer ?
#
loop_
_entity_poly.entity_id
_entity_poly.type
_entity_poly.pdbx_seq_one_letter_code
_entity_poly.pdbx_strand_id
1 'polypeptide(L)'
;MSDLHRFQSLKILAHYDRLEAITRGEYPYPIDWHIYPSNHCQHSCEFCLFIQNGEQANYHVKLPRAILLKAVADAARLDARLIHFSGGGEPLLNRHTLEALKLAQQLSSERVSAGGKPL
;
A
#
# COMPACT_ATOMS: atom_id res chain seq x y z
N MET A 1 19.80 16.98 8.18
CA MET A 1 19.81 15.50 8.27
C MET A 1 20.20 14.98 6.91
N SER A 2 21.32 14.27 6.80
CA SER A 2 21.86 13.82 5.52
C SER A 2 20.95 12.77 4.88
N ASP A 3 20.83 12.79 3.54
CA ASP A 3 20.02 11.85 2.75
C ASP A 3 20.39 10.37 2.92
N LEU A 4 21.52 10.08 3.55
CA LEU A 4 22.00 8.73 3.86
C LEU A 4 21.05 7.93 4.74
N HIS A 5 20.23 8.58 5.60
CA HIS A 5 19.26 7.90 6.46
C HIS A 5 18.07 7.29 5.69
N ARG A 6 17.84 7.72 4.44
CA ARG A 6 16.72 7.19 3.62
C ARG A 6 16.92 5.75 3.15
N PHE A 7 18.15 5.27 3.10
CA PHE A 7 18.50 3.95 2.53
C PHE A 7 19.08 2.97 3.56
N GLN A 8 19.04 3.31 4.86
CA GLN A 8 19.57 2.43 5.89
C GLN A 8 18.58 1.36 6.32
N SER A 9 19.07 0.16 6.64
CA SER A 9 18.31 -0.95 7.22
C SER A 9 17.64 -0.61 8.56
N LEU A 10 18.06 0.47 9.20
CA LEU A 10 17.53 0.98 10.47
C LEU A 10 16.17 1.68 10.36
N LYS A 11 15.57 1.74 9.17
CA LYS A 11 14.21 2.34 8.97
C LYS A 11 13.15 1.74 9.90
N ILE A 12 13.31 0.48 10.26
CA ILE A 12 12.39 -0.20 11.17
C ILE A 12 12.31 0.48 12.53
N LEU A 13 13.38 1.15 12.97
CA LEU A 13 13.40 1.89 14.23
C LEU A 13 12.45 3.10 14.22
N ALA A 14 12.06 3.61 13.05
CA ALA A 14 11.02 4.64 12.95
C ALA A 14 9.63 4.12 13.37
N HIS A 15 9.51 2.80 13.50
CA HIS A 15 8.29 2.09 13.93
C HIS A 15 8.51 1.37 15.25
N TYR A 16 9.28 1.99 16.17
CA TYR A 16 9.63 1.41 17.45
C TYR A 16 8.40 0.99 18.28
N ASP A 17 7.33 1.76 18.22
CA ASP A 17 6.05 1.44 18.85
C ASP A 17 5.49 0.07 18.42
N ARG A 18 5.66 -0.31 17.16
CA ARG A 18 5.26 -1.64 16.64
C ARG A 18 6.20 -2.74 17.14
N LEU A 19 7.51 -2.47 17.15
CA LEU A 19 8.49 -3.41 17.68
C LEU A 19 8.26 -3.67 19.16
N GLU A 20 8.02 -2.62 19.94
CA GLU A 20 7.72 -2.73 21.38
C GLU A 20 6.44 -3.55 21.62
N ALA A 21 5.38 -3.32 20.86
CA ALA A 21 4.16 -4.11 20.93
C ALA A 21 4.43 -5.61 20.69
N ILE A 22 5.22 -5.92 19.65
CA ILE A 22 5.60 -7.31 19.34
C ILE A 22 6.40 -7.93 20.50
N THR A 23 7.33 -7.20 21.12
CA THR A 23 8.11 -7.72 22.25
C THR A 23 7.27 -7.99 23.49
N ARG A 24 6.14 -7.32 23.63
CA ARG A 24 5.12 -7.60 24.67
C ARG A 24 4.19 -8.75 24.32
N GLY A 25 4.37 -9.40 23.17
CA GLY A 25 3.49 -10.48 22.69
C GLY A 25 2.19 -10.00 22.05
N GLU A 26 2.09 -8.71 21.73
CA GLU A 26 0.96 -8.14 20.98
C GLU A 26 1.10 -8.38 19.47
N TYR A 27 -0.01 -8.34 18.75
CA TYR A 27 -0.06 -8.52 17.31
C TYR A 27 -0.56 -7.24 16.63
N PRO A 28 0.29 -6.20 16.48
CA PRO A 28 -0.11 -4.96 15.84
C PRO A 28 -0.39 -5.17 14.35
N TYR A 29 -1.32 -4.39 13.81
CA TYR A 29 -1.63 -4.42 12.38
C TYR A 29 -0.41 -4.01 11.53
N PRO A 30 -0.32 -4.50 10.28
CA PRO A 30 0.77 -4.17 9.36
C PRO A 30 0.91 -2.67 9.14
N ILE A 31 2.14 -2.21 8.98
CA ILE A 31 2.48 -0.82 8.70
C ILE A 31 2.27 -0.51 7.22
N ASP A 32 2.64 -1.45 6.37
CA ASP A 32 2.59 -1.34 4.91
C ASP A 32 1.49 -2.26 4.37
N TRP A 33 0.62 -1.68 3.55
CA TRP A 33 -0.50 -2.37 2.92
C TRP A 33 -0.33 -2.32 1.41
N HIS A 34 -0.13 -3.48 0.80
CA HIS A 34 -0.09 -3.61 -0.65
C HIS A 34 -1.50 -3.87 -1.18
N ILE A 35 -2.00 -2.95 -2.00
CA ILE A 35 -3.30 -3.06 -2.67
C ILE A 35 -3.06 -3.24 -4.17
N TYR A 36 -3.66 -4.26 -4.75
CA TYR A 36 -3.56 -4.61 -6.16
C TYR A 36 -4.88 -4.29 -6.88
N PRO A 37 -5.03 -3.06 -7.40
CA PRO A 37 -6.29 -2.61 -8.00
C PRO A 37 -6.67 -3.34 -9.27
N SER A 38 -5.66 -3.85 -10.00
CA SER A 38 -5.84 -4.51 -11.30
C SER A 38 -4.80 -5.60 -11.50
N ASN A 39 -5.18 -6.67 -12.16
CA ASN A 39 -4.22 -7.62 -12.76
C ASN A 39 -4.16 -7.49 -14.29
N HIS A 40 -4.86 -6.51 -14.87
CA HIS A 40 -4.69 -6.13 -16.25
C HIS A 40 -3.49 -5.21 -16.42
N CYS A 41 -2.66 -5.46 -17.43
CA CYS A 41 -1.47 -4.67 -17.72
C CYS A 41 -1.31 -4.50 -19.24
N GLN A 42 -0.97 -3.29 -19.66
CA GLN A 42 -0.64 -2.99 -21.06
C GLN A 42 0.87 -3.06 -21.32
N HIS A 43 1.69 -3.30 -20.30
CA HIS A 43 3.13 -3.40 -20.43
C HIS A 43 3.60 -4.84 -20.69
N SER A 44 4.79 -4.98 -21.27
CA SER A 44 5.46 -6.27 -21.56
C SER A 44 6.89 -6.23 -21.00
N CYS A 45 7.03 -5.91 -19.72
CA CYS A 45 8.34 -5.78 -19.09
C CYS A 45 9.07 -7.14 -19.02
N GLU A 46 10.28 -7.22 -19.55
CA GLU A 46 11.07 -8.46 -19.59
C GLU A 46 11.34 -9.07 -18.21
N PHE A 47 11.41 -8.24 -17.17
CA PHE A 47 11.62 -8.64 -15.78
C PHE A 47 10.32 -8.93 -15.01
N CYS A 48 9.17 -8.92 -15.65
CA CYS A 48 7.89 -9.13 -15.00
C CYS A 48 7.69 -10.60 -14.64
N LEU A 49 7.66 -10.92 -13.36
CA LEU A 49 7.46 -12.30 -12.87
C LEU A 49 6.14 -12.92 -13.33
N PHE A 50 5.10 -12.13 -13.50
CA PHE A 50 3.79 -12.59 -13.98
C PHE A 50 3.81 -13.03 -15.45
N ILE A 51 4.70 -12.43 -16.26
CA ILE A 51 4.90 -12.84 -17.66
C ILE A 51 5.85 -14.04 -17.74
N GLN A 52 6.94 -14.01 -16.98
CA GLN A 52 8.00 -15.04 -17.01
C GLN A 52 7.52 -16.41 -16.55
N ASN A 53 6.58 -16.48 -15.62
CA ASN A 53 6.02 -17.73 -15.09
C ASN A 53 4.94 -18.34 -16.00
N GLY A 54 4.75 -17.81 -17.23
CA GLY A 54 3.70 -18.26 -18.13
C GLY A 54 2.28 -17.91 -17.63
N GLU A 55 2.19 -17.29 -16.49
CA GLU A 55 0.99 -16.67 -15.99
C GLU A 55 0.74 -15.39 -16.80
N GLN A 56 0.37 -15.54 -18.05
CA GLN A 56 -0.27 -14.43 -18.78
C GLN A 56 -1.63 -14.18 -18.11
N ALA A 57 -1.58 -13.88 -16.85
CA ALA A 57 -2.73 -13.61 -16.02
C ALA A 57 -3.29 -12.21 -16.30
N ASN A 58 -3.37 -11.88 -17.58
CA ASN A 58 -4.11 -10.70 -18.00
C ASN A 58 -5.61 -11.04 -17.97
N TYR A 59 -6.08 -11.46 -16.80
CA TYR A 59 -7.49 -11.83 -16.59
C TYR A 59 -8.43 -10.65 -16.70
N HIS A 60 -7.93 -9.44 -16.97
CA HIS A 60 -8.71 -8.21 -17.03
C HIS A 60 -9.55 -7.96 -15.78
N VAL A 61 -9.19 -8.59 -14.66
CA VAL A 61 -9.87 -8.41 -13.39
C VAL A 61 -9.42 -7.11 -12.73
N LYS A 62 -10.37 -6.36 -12.21
CA LYS A 62 -10.14 -5.13 -11.48
C LYS A 62 -10.94 -5.17 -10.19
N LEU A 63 -10.36 -4.66 -9.11
CA LEU A 63 -11.11 -4.53 -7.86
C LEU A 63 -12.32 -3.62 -8.07
N PRO A 64 -13.51 -4.04 -7.61
CA PRO A 64 -14.67 -3.16 -7.58
C PRO A 64 -14.39 -1.91 -6.75
N ARG A 65 -14.99 -0.79 -7.16
CA ARG A 65 -14.83 0.51 -6.48
C ARG A 65 -15.02 0.39 -4.96
N ALA A 66 -16.12 -0.22 -4.55
CA ALA A 66 -16.47 -0.34 -3.13
C ALA A 66 -15.39 -1.10 -2.33
N ILE A 67 -14.84 -2.17 -2.89
CA ILE A 67 -13.79 -2.96 -2.24
C ILE A 67 -12.48 -2.16 -2.16
N LEU A 68 -12.11 -1.48 -3.23
CA LEU A 68 -10.88 -0.70 -3.28
C LEU A 68 -10.91 0.46 -2.27
N LEU A 69 -12.01 1.22 -2.22
CA LEU A 69 -12.14 2.32 -1.27
C LEU A 69 -12.24 1.82 0.18
N LYS A 70 -12.93 0.69 0.40
CA LYS A 70 -12.99 0.06 1.71
C LYS A 70 -11.61 -0.37 2.19
N ALA A 71 -10.79 -0.96 1.33
CA ALA A 71 -9.42 -1.36 1.69
C ALA A 71 -8.57 -0.16 2.14
N VAL A 72 -8.68 0.97 1.45
CA VAL A 72 -7.99 2.22 1.86
C VAL A 72 -8.50 2.73 3.21
N ALA A 73 -9.81 2.76 3.41
CA ALA A 73 -10.41 3.20 4.66
C ALA A 73 -10.02 2.29 5.83
N ASP A 74 -10.03 0.96 5.61
CA ASP A 74 -9.60 -0.01 6.62
C ASP A 74 -8.11 0.14 6.96
N ALA A 75 -7.25 0.32 5.98
CA ALA A 75 -5.83 0.57 6.20
C ALA A 75 -5.61 1.82 7.08
N ALA A 76 -6.32 2.91 6.77
CA ALA A 76 -6.26 4.13 7.57
C ALA A 76 -6.75 3.90 9.01
N ARG A 77 -7.88 3.20 9.18
CA ARG A 77 -8.46 2.89 10.49
C ARG A 77 -7.56 1.97 11.34
N LEU A 78 -6.82 1.08 10.70
CA LEU A 78 -5.91 0.13 11.34
C LEU A 78 -4.48 0.66 11.49
N ASP A 79 -4.31 1.97 11.40
CA ASP A 79 -3.04 2.68 11.59
C ASP A 79 -1.93 2.25 10.62
N ALA A 80 -2.28 1.93 9.37
CA ALA A 80 -1.29 1.81 8.31
C ALA A 80 -0.52 3.14 8.15
N ARG A 81 0.74 3.06 7.76
CA ARG A 81 1.63 4.21 7.53
C ARG A 81 2.12 4.28 6.09
N LEU A 82 1.75 3.30 5.30
CA LEU A 82 2.02 3.23 3.88
C LEU A 82 0.92 2.40 3.20
N ILE A 83 0.38 2.94 2.13
CA ILE A 83 -0.41 2.16 1.17
C ILE A 83 0.34 2.14 -0.15
N HIS A 84 0.65 0.95 -0.61
CA HIS A 84 1.37 0.71 -1.86
C HIS A 84 0.39 0.19 -2.91
N PHE A 85 0.08 1.02 -3.90
CA PHE A 85 -0.71 0.57 -5.06
C PHE A 85 0.24 -0.06 -6.07
N SER A 86 0.16 -1.37 -6.21
CA SER A 86 1.03 -2.19 -7.04
C SER A 86 0.25 -3.35 -7.63
N GLY A 87 0.88 -4.43 -8.03
CA GLY A 87 0.23 -5.70 -8.32
C GLY A 87 0.72 -6.45 -9.52
N GLY A 88 -0.05 -7.46 -9.90
CA GLY A 88 0.15 -8.26 -11.09
C GLY A 88 -0.19 -7.56 -12.40
N GLY A 89 -0.67 -6.32 -12.34
CA GLY A 89 -1.02 -5.49 -13.48
C GLY A 89 -0.66 -4.03 -13.24
N GLU A 90 -1.14 -3.15 -14.13
CA GLU A 90 -0.98 -1.72 -14.00
C GLU A 90 -2.13 -1.14 -13.16
N PRO A 91 -1.83 -0.59 -11.95
CA PRO A 91 -2.87 -0.07 -11.05
C PRO A 91 -3.77 0.99 -11.68
N LEU A 92 -3.22 1.87 -12.54
CA LEU A 92 -3.96 2.96 -13.16
C LEU A 92 -4.94 2.51 -14.24
N LEU A 93 -4.89 1.25 -14.68
CA LEU A 93 -5.92 0.67 -15.53
C LEU A 93 -7.24 0.41 -14.79
N ASN A 94 -7.23 0.43 -13.47
CA ASN A 94 -8.46 0.53 -12.71
C ASN A 94 -8.84 2.02 -12.55
N ARG A 95 -9.94 2.42 -13.20
CA ARG A 95 -10.42 3.81 -13.19
C ARG A 95 -10.66 4.39 -11.78
N HIS A 96 -10.80 3.54 -10.78
CA HIS A 96 -11.05 3.94 -9.39
C HIS A 96 -9.77 4.13 -8.56
N THR A 97 -8.59 3.82 -9.11
CA THR A 97 -7.32 3.97 -8.39
C THR A 97 -7.03 5.43 -8.02
N LEU A 98 -7.33 6.37 -8.92
CA LEU A 98 -7.16 7.80 -8.61
C LEU A 98 -8.08 8.28 -7.48
N GLU A 99 -9.30 7.75 -7.42
CA GLU A 99 -10.22 8.03 -6.33
C GLU A 99 -9.70 7.46 -5.00
N ALA A 100 -9.17 6.23 -5.04
CA ALA A 100 -8.55 5.60 -3.88
C ALA A 100 -7.33 6.37 -3.36
N LEU A 101 -6.49 6.89 -4.26
CA LEU A 101 -5.34 7.75 -3.91
C LEU A 101 -5.80 9.06 -3.24
N LYS A 102 -6.84 9.71 -3.79
CA LYS A 102 -7.41 10.92 -3.18
C LYS A 102 -7.97 10.65 -1.79
N LEU A 103 -8.68 9.53 -1.62
CA LEU A 103 -9.18 9.11 -0.31
C LEU A 103 -8.04 8.87 0.67
N ALA A 104 -6.98 8.17 0.26
CA ALA A 104 -5.81 7.93 1.10
C ALA A 104 -5.16 9.26 1.55
N GLN A 105 -5.01 10.21 0.63
CA GLN A 105 -4.47 11.55 0.92
C GLN A 105 -5.35 12.30 1.91
N GLN A 106 -6.67 12.29 1.72
CA GLN A 106 -7.62 12.94 2.63
C GLN A 106 -7.52 12.35 4.03
N LEU A 107 -7.60 11.04 4.17
CA LEU A 107 -7.51 10.34 5.46
C LEU A 107 -6.17 10.57 6.14
N SER A 108 -5.07 10.64 5.37
CA SER A 108 -3.74 11.00 5.88
C SER A 108 -3.73 12.40 6.47
N SER A 109 -4.31 13.38 5.78
CA SER A 109 -4.38 14.77 6.25
C SER A 109 -5.22 14.90 7.50
N GLU A 110 -6.35 14.22 7.58
CA GLU A 110 -7.23 14.18 8.76
C GLU A 110 -6.50 13.59 9.97
N ARG A 111 -5.76 12.49 9.78
CA ARG A 111 -4.96 11.87 10.84
C ARG A 111 -3.87 12.80 11.37
N VAL A 112 -3.13 13.46 10.48
CA VAL A 112 -2.06 14.40 10.85
C VAL A 112 -2.66 15.58 11.63
N SER A 113 -3.80 16.12 11.19
CA SER A 113 -4.51 17.19 11.91
C SER A 113 -4.98 16.77 13.30
N ALA A 114 -5.27 15.49 13.50
CA ALA A 114 -5.61 14.91 14.81
C ALA A 114 -4.38 14.51 15.66
N GLY A 115 -3.16 14.87 15.24
CA GLY A 115 -1.91 14.54 15.93
C GLY A 115 -1.37 13.13 15.67
N GLY A 116 -1.96 12.40 14.71
CA GLY A 116 -1.49 11.08 14.30
C GLY A 116 -0.35 11.13 13.28
N LYS A 117 0.20 9.96 12.95
CA LYS A 117 1.19 9.80 11.87
C LYS A 117 0.49 9.79 10.50
N PRO A 118 1.14 10.24 9.42
CA PRO A 118 0.58 10.15 8.07
C PRO A 118 0.33 8.68 7.67
N LEU A 119 -0.55 8.54 6.68
CA LEU A 119 -0.85 7.28 6.02
C LEU A 119 0.14 7.05 4.87
#